data_153e092f2aa3ebea0aecfe5923e27bca
#
_entry.id   153e092f2aa3ebea0aecfe5923e27bca
#
_cell.length_a   1.000
_cell.length_b   1.000
_cell.length_c   1.000
_cell.angle_alpha   90.00
_cell.angle_beta   90.00
_cell.angle_gamma   90.00
#
_symmetry.space_group_name_H-M   'P 1'
#
loop_
_entity.id
_entity.type
_entity.pdbx_description
1 polymer ?
#
loop_
_entity_poly.entity_id
_entity_poly.type
_entity_poly.pdbx_seq_one_letter_code
_entity_poly.pdbx_strand_id
1 'polypeptide(L)'
;MEVNVYNIKGEDTGRKITLNESIFGIEPNDHAIYLDVKQFMACQRQGTHKSKERSELSGSTRKLKKQKGTGGARSGDIKSPVFVGGARVFGPKPRDYFFKLNKKVKSLARKSALSYKAQGNAIVVVEDFSFEAPKTKDFVALINNLKVSDKKLLFVLSEPNKNVYLSARNIERANVLTVAGLNTYNVLNAGALVLTESSLSAIDSILMKKEA
;
A
#
# COMPACT_ATOMS: atom_id res chain seq x y z
N MET A 1 -6.39 2.53 -26.53
CA MET A 1 -6.36 3.89 -25.95
C MET A 1 -4.99 4.49 -26.21
N GLU A 2 -4.90 5.68 -26.79
CA GLU A 2 -3.63 6.36 -27.10
C GLU A 2 -3.32 7.40 -26.03
N VAL A 3 -2.04 7.52 -25.64
CA VAL A 3 -1.56 8.51 -24.68
C VAL A 3 -0.33 9.20 -25.24
N ASN A 4 -0.24 10.53 -25.08
CA ASN A 4 0.91 11.30 -25.51
C ASN A 4 2.11 11.08 -24.60
N VAL A 5 3.31 11.12 -25.16
CA VAL A 5 4.57 11.02 -24.44
C VAL A 5 5.13 12.41 -24.18
N TYR A 6 5.47 12.69 -22.93
CA TYR A 6 6.05 13.96 -22.50
C TYR A 6 7.54 13.83 -22.21
N ASN A 7 8.28 14.92 -22.40
CA ASN A 7 9.66 15.00 -21.95
C ASN A 7 9.75 15.48 -20.48
N ILE A 8 10.96 15.54 -19.92
CA ILE A 8 11.20 16.03 -18.54
C ILE A 8 10.75 17.49 -18.36
N LYS A 9 10.71 18.29 -19.43
CA LYS A 9 10.25 19.67 -19.39
C LYS A 9 8.72 19.82 -19.47
N GLY A 10 7.99 18.71 -19.60
CA GLY A 10 6.53 18.71 -19.72
C GLY A 10 6.01 19.08 -21.11
N GLU A 11 6.88 19.12 -22.12
CA GLU A 11 6.50 19.35 -23.51
C GLU A 11 6.07 18.04 -24.16
N ASP A 12 5.07 18.09 -25.04
CA ASP A 12 4.64 16.94 -25.82
C ASP A 12 5.70 16.65 -26.90
N THR A 13 6.18 15.42 -26.95
CA THR A 13 7.17 14.96 -27.93
C THR A 13 6.56 14.69 -29.31
N GLY A 14 5.22 14.77 -29.45
CA GLY A 14 4.49 14.39 -30.65
C GLY A 14 4.39 12.87 -30.87
N ARG A 15 4.98 12.06 -29.99
CA ARG A 15 4.88 10.60 -30.01
C ARG A 15 3.67 10.15 -29.22
N LYS A 16 2.95 9.16 -29.74
CA LYS A 16 1.83 8.52 -29.06
C LYS A 16 2.14 7.05 -28.82
N ILE A 17 1.78 6.56 -27.65
CA ILE A 17 1.87 5.15 -27.31
C ILE A 17 0.48 4.60 -27.13
N THR A 18 0.22 3.44 -27.75
CA THR A 18 -1.02 2.69 -27.57
C THR A 18 -0.92 1.80 -26.33
N LEU A 19 -1.80 2.03 -25.36
CA LEU A 19 -1.91 1.18 -24.18
C LEU A 19 -2.57 -0.15 -24.55
N ASN A 20 -2.06 -1.24 -23.98
CA ASN A 20 -2.57 -2.60 -24.24
C ASN A 20 -3.98 -2.77 -23.67
N GLU A 21 -4.97 -3.03 -24.52
CA GLU A 21 -6.39 -3.17 -24.15
C GLU A 21 -6.63 -4.33 -23.18
N SER A 22 -5.85 -5.42 -23.24
CA SER A 22 -5.98 -6.57 -22.34
C SER A 22 -5.49 -6.28 -20.91
N ILE A 23 -4.90 -5.09 -20.65
CA ILE A 23 -4.46 -4.64 -19.33
C ILE A 23 -5.21 -3.39 -18.90
N PHE A 24 -5.28 -2.38 -19.78
CA PHE A 24 -5.85 -1.06 -19.48
C PHE A 24 -7.30 -0.88 -19.93
N GLY A 25 -7.82 -1.78 -20.79
CA GLY A 25 -9.18 -1.73 -21.35
C GLY A 25 -10.14 -2.75 -20.76
N ILE A 26 -9.74 -3.53 -19.76
CA ILE A 26 -10.61 -4.53 -19.14
C ILE A 26 -11.72 -3.88 -18.32
N GLU A 27 -12.84 -4.57 -18.18
CA GLU A 27 -13.89 -4.22 -17.22
C GLU A 27 -13.35 -4.41 -15.79
N PRO A 28 -13.33 -3.35 -14.94
CA PRO A 28 -12.76 -3.44 -13.61
C PRO A 28 -13.56 -4.36 -12.68
N ASN A 29 -12.87 -5.21 -11.91
CA ASN A 29 -13.47 -6.07 -10.90
C ASN A 29 -13.20 -5.53 -9.49
N ASP A 30 -14.18 -4.85 -8.90
CA ASP A 30 -14.08 -4.19 -7.60
C ASP A 30 -13.83 -5.18 -6.46
N HIS A 31 -14.42 -6.38 -6.54
CA HIS A 31 -14.22 -7.38 -5.51
C HIS A 31 -12.78 -7.91 -5.48
N ALA A 32 -12.18 -8.13 -6.65
CA ALA A 32 -10.77 -8.53 -6.74
C ALA A 32 -9.86 -7.44 -6.19
N ILE A 33 -10.12 -6.18 -6.52
CA ILE A 33 -9.41 -5.00 -5.98
C ILE A 33 -9.52 -4.97 -4.45
N TYR A 34 -10.73 -5.10 -3.90
CA TYR A 34 -10.95 -5.10 -2.45
C TYR A 34 -10.15 -6.19 -1.74
N LEU A 35 -10.16 -7.41 -2.28
CA LEU A 35 -9.43 -8.53 -1.67
C LEU A 35 -7.91 -8.30 -1.67
N ASP A 36 -7.35 -7.79 -2.77
CA ASP A 36 -5.90 -7.54 -2.87
C ASP A 36 -5.44 -6.40 -1.96
N VAL A 37 -6.20 -5.30 -1.90
CA VAL A 37 -5.95 -4.19 -0.97
C VAL A 37 -6.07 -4.66 0.49
N LYS A 38 -7.10 -5.44 0.81
CA LYS A 38 -7.29 -6.01 2.16
C LYS A 38 -6.11 -6.90 2.56
N GLN A 39 -5.65 -7.76 1.64
CA GLN A 39 -4.48 -8.59 1.88
C GLN A 39 -3.23 -7.74 2.11
N PHE A 40 -2.98 -6.76 1.25
CA PHE A 40 -1.81 -5.89 1.36
C PHE A 40 -1.77 -5.18 2.72
N MET A 41 -2.89 -4.59 3.15
CA MET A 41 -2.98 -3.92 4.46
C MET A 41 -2.86 -4.91 5.63
N ALA A 42 -3.42 -6.11 5.51
CA ALA A 42 -3.31 -7.14 6.52
C ALA A 42 -1.86 -7.63 6.71
N CYS A 43 -1.10 -7.76 5.60
CA CYS A 43 0.31 -8.16 5.65
C CYS A 43 1.23 -7.13 6.34
N GLN A 44 0.81 -5.88 6.46
CA GLN A 44 1.58 -4.83 7.16
C GLN A 44 1.39 -4.88 8.68
N ARG A 45 0.40 -5.62 9.17
CA ARG A 45 0.07 -5.71 10.61
C ARG A 45 0.96 -6.76 11.29
N GLN A 46 1.64 -6.36 12.36
CA GLN A 46 2.46 -7.27 13.18
C GLN A 46 1.63 -8.08 14.18
N GLY A 47 0.51 -7.52 14.65
CA GLY A 47 -0.41 -8.22 15.55
C GLY A 47 0.13 -8.52 16.94
N THR A 48 1.14 -7.81 17.43
CA THR A 48 1.85 -8.09 18.70
C THR A 48 1.15 -7.56 19.95
N HIS A 49 -0.02 -6.93 19.80
CA HIS A 49 -0.75 -6.37 20.94
C HIS A 49 -1.31 -7.48 21.84
N LYS A 50 -1.13 -7.31 23.14
CA LYS A 50 -1.55 -8.25 24.18
C LYS A 50 -1.99 -7.51 25.42
N SER A 51 -3.07 -7.95 26.06
CA SER A 51 -3.43 -7.56 27.42
C SER A 51 -3.00 -8.62 28.43
N LYS A 52 -2.65 -8.19 29.65
CA LYS A 52 -2.23 -9.09 30.71
C LYS A 52 -3.42 -9.87 31.27
N GLU A 53 -3.29 -11.19 31.29
CA GLU A 53 -4.22 -12.10 31.95
C GLU A 53 -3.93 -12.19 33.45
N ARG A 54 -4.83 -12.83 34.21
CA ARG A 54 -4.73 -12.91 35.65
C ARG A 54 -3.42 -13.54 36.15
N SER A 55 -2.89 -14.52 35.47
CA SER A 55 -1.61 -15.18 35.81
C SER A 55 -0.40 -14.26 35.53
N GLU A 56 -0.51 -13.30 34.64
CA GLU A 56 0.59 -12.43 34.19
C GLU A 56 0.72 -11.12 34.99
N LEU A 57 -0.33 -10.77 35.75
CA LEU A 57 -0.26 -9.60 36.62
C LEU A 57 0.61 -9.88 37.84
N SER A 58 1.44 -8.88 38.21
CA SER A 58 2.12 -8.86 39.50
C SER A 58 1.12 -8.57 40.62
N GLY A 59 1.23 -9.26 41.73
CA GLY A 59 0.39 -9.06 42.89
C GLY A 59 0.11 -10.38 43.63
N SER A 60 -0.37 -10.26 44.87
CA SER A 60 -0.66 -11.39 45.74
C SER A 60 -1.83 -12.24 45.19
N THR A 61 -1.71 -13.55 45.31
CA THR A 61 -2.78 -14.51 45.02
C THR A 61 -3.61 -14.81 46.26
N ARG A 62 -3.26 -14.22 47.43
CA ARG A 62 -3.97 -14.38 48.68
C ARG A 62 -5.40 -13.84 48.54
N LYS A 63 -6.36 -14.59 49.17
CA LYS A 63 -7.74 -14.14 49.30
C LYS A 63 -7.81 -12.84 50.09
N LEU A 64 -8.50 -11.80 49.55
CA LEU A 64 -8.55 -10.47 50.16
C LEU A 64 -9.33 -10.40 51.46
N LYS A 65 -10.39 -11.21 51.58
CA LYS A 65 -11.32 -11.22 52.76
C LYS A 65 -11.60 -12.64 53.20
N LYS A 66 -11.96 -12.81 54.47
CA LYS A 66 -12.53 -14.07 54.97
C LYS A 66 -13.83 -14.39 54.23
N GLN A 67 -14.16 -15.69 54.13
CA GLN A 67 -15.31 -16.19 53.38
C GLN A 67 -16.66 -15.68 53.93
N LYS A 68 -16.74 -15.53 55.26
CA LYS A 68 -17.95 -15.11 55.99
C LYS A 68 -17.56 -14.07 57.05
N GLY A 69 -18.52 -13.29 57.56
CA GLY A 69 -18.36 -12.36 58.68
C GLY A 69 -17.75 -10.98 58.30
N THR A 70 -17.67 -10.62 57.02
CA THR A 70 -17.10 -9.35 56.58
C THR A 70 -18.14 -8.32 56.16
N GLY A 71 -19.43 -8.64 56.13
CA GLY A 71 -20.52 -7.74 55.74
C GLY A 71 -20.54 -7.30 54.28
N GLY A 72 -19.57 -7.69 53.47
CA GLY A 72 -19.44 -7.29 52.06
C GLY A 72 -19.38 -8.48 51.10
N ALA A 73 -19.32 -8.19 49.83
CA ALA A 73 -19.23 -9.21 48.78
C ALA A 73 -17.98 -10.10 48.94
N ARG A 74 -18.13 -11.37 48.62
CA ARG A 74 -17.04 -12.33 48.63
C ARG A 74 -16.02 -11.97 47.57
N SER A 75 -14.74 -12.05 47.92
CA SER A 75 -13.64 -11.68 47.02
C SER A 75 -12.59 -12.78 46.94
N GLY A 76 -12.03 -12.99 45.79
CA GLY A 76 -10.83 -13.79 45.58
C GLY A 76 -9.55 -12.95 45.82
N ASP A 77 -8.58 -13.09 44.90
CA ASP A 77 -7.35 -12.32 44.93
C ASP A 77 -7.54 -10.94 44.28
N ILE A 78 -6.58 -10.06 44.52
CA ILE A 78 -6.56 -8.67 43.97
C ILE A 78 -6.43 -8.61 42.45
N LYS A 79 -5.90 -9.66 41.81
CA LYS A 79 -5.72 -9.77 40.36
C LYS A 79 -6.99 -10.08 39.57
N SER A 80 -8.10 -10.32 40.27
CA SER A 80 -9.40 -10.66 39.65
C SER A 80 -9.83 -9.50 38.71
N PRO A 81 -10.42 -9.82 37.55
CA PRO A 81 -10.90 -8.80 36.57
C PRO A 81 -12.08 -7.97 37.12
N VAL A 82 -12.68 -8.38 38.24
CA VAL A 82 -13.77 -7.62 38.88
C VAL A 82 -13.27 -6.36 39.58
N PHE A 83 -11.98 -6.31 39.94
CA PHE A 83 -11.39 -5.17 40.62
C PHE A 83 -10.77 -4.17 39.63
N VAL A 84 -10.80 -2.90 40.02
CA VAL A 84 -10.06 -1.85 39.33
C VAL A 84 -8.55 -2.16 39.38
N GLY A 85 -7.88 -2.15 38.24
CA GLY A 85 -6.48 -2.58 38.15
C GLY A 85 -6.27 -4.09 38.04
N GLY A 86 -7.33 -4.90 38.06
CA GLY A 86 -7.26 -6.34 37.82
C GLY A 86 -6.99 -6.71 36.38
N ALA A 87 -6.92 -8.01 36.13
CA ALA A 87 -6.64 -8.59 34.82
C ALA A 87 -7.73 -8.32 33.78
N ARG A 88 -7.35 -8.35 32.51
CA ARG A 88 -8.32 -8.26 31.41
C ARG A 88 -8.75 -9.63 30.96
N VAL A 89 -10.07 -9.91 31.04
CA VAL A 89 -10.68 -11.11 30.47
C VAL A 89 -11.02 -10.86 29.01
N PHE A 90 -10.78 -11.84 28.13
CA PHE A 90 -11.03 -11.74 26.69
C PHE A 90 -10.35 -10.55 26.01
N GLY A 91 -9.23 -10.10 26.55
CA GLY A 91 -8.44 -9.05 25.92
C GLY A 91 -7.74 -9.55 24.66
N PRO A 92 -7.16 -8.62 23.88
CA PRO A 92 -6.44 -8.98 22.68
C PRO A 92 -5.26 -9.91 22.99
N LYS A 93 -5.06 -10.90 22.13
CA LYS A 93 -3.89 -11.80 22.11
C LYS A 93 -3.13 -11.61 20.81
N PRO A 94 -1.81 -11.79 20.81
CA PRO A 94 -1.02 -11.74 19.58
C PRO A 94 -1.58 -12.74 18.56
N ARG A 95 -1.76 -12.28 17.33
CA ARG A 95 -2.24 -13.11 16.24
C ARG A 95 -1.74 -12.62 14.89
N ASP A 96 -1.62 -13.53 13.95
CA ASP A 96 -1.35 -13.20 12.56
C ASP A 96 -2.62 -12.75 11.85
N TYR A 97 -2.47 -11.69 11.06
CA TYR A 97 -3.55 -11.16 10.21
C TYR A 97 -3.39 -11.58 8.76
N PHE A 98 -2.28 -12.22 8.44
CA PHE A 98 -1.97 -12.66 7.09
C PHE A 98 -2.99 -13.67 6.55
N PHE A 99 -3.36 -13.51 5.29
CA PHE A 99 -4.08 -14.52 4.51
C PHE A 99 -3.54 -14.56 3.07
N LYS A 100 -3.61 -15.74 2.46
CA LYS A 100 -3.12 -15.96 1.09
C LYS A 100 -4.20 -15.63 0.09
N LEU A 101 -3.82 -14.95 -1.00
CA LEU A 101 -4.66 -14.70 -2.16
C LEU A 101 -4.01 -15.33 -3.41
N ASN A 102 -4.83 -15.90 -4.29
CA ASN A 102 -4.37 -16.55 -5.51
C ASN A 102 -3.71 -15.55 -6.46
N LYS A 103 -2.64 -15.98 -7.14
CA LYS A 103 -1.87 -15.13 -8.09
C LYS A 103 -2.76 -14.56 -9.19
N LYS A 104 -3.67 -15.35 -9.77
CA LYS A 104 -4.61 -14.92 -10.82
C LYS A 104 -5.52 -13.79 -10.35
N VAL A 105 -6.02 -13.85 -9.10
CA VAL A 105 -6.86 -12.78 -8.52
C VAL A 105 -6.04 -11.49 -8.33
N LYS A 106 -4.79 -11.60 -7.87
CA LYS A 106 -3.89 -10.43 -7.75
C LYS A 106 -3.57 -9.79 -9.10
N SER A 107 -3.36 -10.60 -10.13
CA SER A 107 -3.14 -10.12 -11.49
C SER A 107 -4.37 -9.38 -12.02
N LEU A 108 -5.57 -9.97 -11.85
CA LEU A 108 -6.83 -9.33 -12.23
C LEU A 108 -7.06 -8.01 -11.47
N ALA A 109 -6.78 -7.98 -10.17
CA ALA A 109 -6.91 -6.77 -9.36
C ALA A 109 -6.00 -5.63 -9.85
N ARG A 110 -4.74 -5.94 -10.19
CA ARG A 110 -3.80 -4.94 -10.74
C ARG A 110 -4.27 -4.41 -12.09
N LYS A 111 -4.68 -5.30 -13.00
CA LYS A 111 -5.25 -4.90 -14.30
C LYS A 111 -6.48 -4.00 -14.12
N SER A 112 -7.39 -4.38 -13.22
CA SER A 112 -8.59 -3.59 -12.91
C SER A 112 -8.24 -2.20 -12.36
N ALA A 113 -7.25 -2.09 -11.48
CA ALA A 113 -6.80 -0.80 -10.95
C ALA A 113 -6.16 0.08 -12.03
N LEU A 114 -5.38 -0.51 -12.95
CA LEU A 114 -4.79 0.21 -14.09
C LEU A 114 -5.87 0.67 -15.08
N SER A 115 -6.88 -0.16 -15.35
CA SER A 115 -8.04 0.19 -16.17
C SER A 115 -8.80 1.39 -15.59
N TYR A 116 -9.05 1.44 -14.28
CA TYR A 116 -9.65 2.63 -13.65
C TYR A 116 -8.83 3.89 -13.86
N LYS A 117 -7.48 3.80 -13.76
CA LYS A 117 -6.60 4.96 -14.01
C LYS A 117 -6.63 5.40 -15.47
N ALA A 118 -6.73 4.45 -16.39
CA ALA A 118 -6.85 4.74 -17.82
C ALA A 118 -8.19 5.43 -18.14
N GLN A 119 -9.31 4.91 -17.63
CA GLN A 119 -10.65 5.50 -17.81
C GLN A 119 -10.74 6.92 -17.20
N GLY A 120 -10.06 7.14 -16.06
CA GLY A 120 -10.01 8.43 -15.38
C GLY A 120 -9.00 9.43 -15.98
N ASN A 121 -8.35 9.13 -17.12
CA ASN A 121 -7.29 9.95 -17.71
C ASN A 121 -6.21 10.38 -16.69
N ALA A 122 -5.89 9.48 -15.77
CA ALA A 122 -4.94 9.72 -14.69
C ALA A 122 -3.55 9.13 -14.98
N ILE A 123 -3.31 8.70 -16.21
CA ILE A 123 -2.02 8.14 -16.67
C ILE A 123 -1.30 9.21 -17.49
N VAL A 124 -0.03 9.45 -17.13
CA VAL A 124 0.90 10.32 -17.86
C VAL A 124 2.10 9.47 -18.26
N VAL A 125 2.49 9.52 -19.52
CA VAL A 125 3.66 8.79 -20.01
C VAL A 125 4.80 9.78 -20.23
N VAL A 126 6.00 9.42 -19.73
CA VAL A 126 7.20 10.26 -19.83
C VAL A 126 8.32 9.44 -20.46
N GLU A 127 9.16 10.09 -21.25
CA GLU A 127 10.40 9.48 -21.76
C GLU A 127 11.25 8.91 -20.60
N ASP A 128 12.07 7.93 -20.90
CA ASP A 128 13.01 7.39 -19.92
C ASP A 128 14.04 8.48 -19.54
N PHE A 129 14.22 8.67 -18.24
CA PHE A 129 15.11 9.68 -17.72
C PHE A 129 15.98 9.17 -16.56
N SER A 130 17.11 9.79 -16.39
CA SER A 130 17.98 9.56 -15.23
C SER A 130 18.52 10.89 -14.71
N PHE A 131 18.81 10.95 -13.41
CA PHE A 131 19.50 12.09 -12.82
C PHE A 131 20.96 11.73 -12.55
N GLU A 132 21.88 12.61 -12.89
CA GLU A 132 23.32 12.43 -12.63
C GLU A 132 23.59 12.43 -11.11
N ALA A 133 22.90 13.30 -10.36
CA ALA A 133 22.99 13.42 -8.92
C ALA A 133 21.60 13.44 -8.27
N PRO A 134 21.44 12.92 -7.04
CA PRO A 134 20.16 12.96 -6.33
C PRO A 134 19.86 14.39 -5.84
N LYS A 135 18.93 15.09 -6.51
CA LYS A 135 18.46 16.43 -6.15
C LYS A 135 16.94 16.48 -6.12
N THR A 136 16.37 16.87 -4.98
CA THR A 136 14.92 17.04 -4.82
C THR A 136 14.37 18.19 -5.68
N LYS A 137 15.17 19.23 -5.90
CA LYS A 137 14.78 20.40 -6.70
C LYS A 137 14.48 20.03 -8.15
N ASP A 138 15.29 19.16 -8.74
CA ASP A 138 15.10 18.72 -10.14
C ASP A 138 13.83 17.85 -10.27
N PHE A 139 13.55 17.02 -9.26
CA PHE A 139 12.32 16.22 -9.23
C PHE A 139 11.06 17.07 -9.02
N VAL A 140 11.12 18.12 -8.19
CA VAL A 140 10.02 19.10 -8.02
C VAL A 140 9.77 19.85 -9.33
N ALA A 141 10.82 20.25 -10.04
CA ALA A 141 10.69 20.90 -11.35
C ALA A 141 9.96 19.98 -12.35
N LEU A 142 10.31 18.69 -12.40
CA LEU A 142 9.64 17.69 -13.24
C LEU A 142 8.14 17.58 -12.91
N ILE A 143 7.77 17.47 -11.61
CA ILE A 143 6.37 17.42 -11.19
C ILE A 143 5.58 18.66 -11.65
N ASN A 144 6.17 19.84 -11.47
CA ASN A 144 5.53 21.10 -11.84
C ASN A 144 5.36 21.21 -13.37
N ASN A 145 6.37 20.79 -14.13
CA ASN A 145 6.34 20.78 -15.60
C ASN A 145 5.22 19.86 -16.12
N LEU A 146 5.01 18.71 -15.49
CA LEU A 146 3.93 17.77 -15.84
C LEU A 146 2.54 18.24 -15.34
N LYS A 147 2.46 19.35 -14.60
CA LYS A 147 1.21 19.92 -14.04
C LYS A 147 0.42 18.93 -13.16
N VAL A 148 1.12 18.12 -12.38
CA VAL A 148 0.53 17.08 -11.51
C VAL A 148 0.82 17.30 -10.01
N SER A 149 1.31 18.49 -9.63
CA SER A 149 1.74 18.83 -8.26
C SER A 149 0.66 18.66 -7.19
N ASP A 150 -0.62 18.86 -7.53
CA ASP A 150 -1.73 18.83 -6.58
C ASP A 150 -2.19 17.41 -6.23
N LYS A 151 -1.76 16.41 -7.00
CA LYS A 151 -2.19 15.02 -6.87
C LYS A 151 -1.13 14.19 -6.12
N LYS A 152 -1.55 13.11 -5.50
CA LYS A 152 -0.62 12.06 -5.07
C LYS A 152 -0.06 11.36 -6.30
N LEU A 153 1.25 11.32 -6.43
CA LEU A 153 1.93 10.81 -7.60
C LEU A 153 2.53 9.44 -7.34
N LEU A 154 2.40 8.56 -8.33
CA LEU A 154 3.13 7.32 -8.39
C LEU A 154 3.95 7.29 -9.68
N PHE A 155 5.26 7.37 -9.54
CA PHE A 155 6.20 7.17 -10.63
C PHE A 155 6.56 5.69 -10.73
N VAL A 156 6.46 5.12 -11.92
CA VAL A 156 6.82 3.73 -12.18
C VAL A 156 7.97 3.69 -13.19
N LEU A 157 9.07 3.14 -12.74
CA LEU A 157 10.28 2.95 -13.54
C LEU A 157 10.41 1.48 -13.95
N SER A 158 10.98 1.21 -15.12
CA SER A 158 11.30 -0.17 -15.55
C SER A 158 12.32 -0.81 -14.62
N GLU A 159 13.41 -0.09 -14.34
CA GLU A 159 14.52 -0.54 -13.51
C GLU A 159 14.74 0.37 -12.30
N PRO A 160 15.37 -0.13 -11.23
CA PRO A 160 15.63 0.67 -10.03
C PRO A 160 16.68 1.75 -10.33
N ASN A 161 16.29 3.03 -10.21
CA ASN A 161 17.19 4.17 -10.31
C ASN A 161 17.34 4.83 -8.93
N LYS A 162 18.53 4.67 -8.32
CA LYS A 162 18.84 5.18 -6.98
C LYS A 162 18.72 6.70 -6.90
N ASN A 163 19.20 7.43 -7.93
CA ASN A 163 19.20 8.89 -7.92
C ASN A 163 17.78 9.44 -8.00
N VAL A 164 16.92 8.87 -8.85
CA VAL A 164 15.51 9.25 -8.95
C VAL A 164 14.76 8.95 -7.65
N TYR A 165 14.97 7.76 -7.06
CA TYR A 165 14.35 7.40 -5.79
C TYR A 165 14.73 8.35 -4.64
N LEU A 166 16.04 8.66 -4.49
CA LEU A 166 16.51 9.57 -3.46
C LEU A 166 16.01 11.01 -3.66
N SER A 167 15.87 11.45 -4.91
CA SER A 167 15.34 12.77 -5.26
C SER A 167 13.85 12.91 -4.91
N ALA A 168 13.08 11.83 -5.05
CA ALA A 168 11.64 11.83 -4.79
C ALA A 168 11.27 11.59 -3.32
N ARG A 169 12.10 10.83 -2.58
CA ARG A 169 11.77 10.29 -1.25
C ARG A 169 11.32 11.33 -0.22
N ASN A 170 11.87 12.56 -0.28
CA ASN A 170 11.53 13.62 0.67
C ASN A 170 10.23 14.37 0.31
N ILE A 171 9.63 14.09 -0.83
CA ILE A 171 8.41 14.78 -1.28
C ILE A 171 7.20 13.96 -0.80
N GLU A 172 6.37 14.56 0.05
CA GLU A 172 5.27 13.90 0.76
C GLU A 172 4.29 13.17 -0.17
N ARG A 173 3.99 13.75 -1.32
CA ARG A 173 2.96 13.24 -2.25
C ARG A 173 3.53 12.47 -3.45
N ALA A 174 4.84 12.25 -3.50
CA ALA A 174 5.49 11.55 -4.59
C ALA A 174 6.02 10.19 -4.11
N ASN A 175 5.66 9.12 -4.80
CA ASN A 175 6.17 7.78 -4.58
C ASN A 175 6.80 7.25 -5.88
N VAL A 176 7.94 6.59 -5.77
CA VAL A 176 8.65 6.00 -6.90
C VAL A 176 8.76 4.49 -6.67
N LEU A 177 8.28 3.72 -7.63
CA LEU A 177 8.36 2.26 -7.62
C LEU A 177 8.93 1.75 -8.94
N THR A 178 9.46 0.55 -8.89
CA THR A 178 9.74 -0.24 -10.10
C THR A 178 8.50 -1.03 -10.51
N VAL A 179 8.44 -1.46 -11.76
CA VAL A 179 7.34 -2.30 -12.27
C VAL A 179 7.18 -3.57 -11.44
N ALA A 180 8.29 -4.18 -10.98
CA ALA A 180 8.26 -5.36 -10.12
C ALA A 180 7.57 -5.09 -8.76
N GLY A 181 7.68 -3.86 -8.23
CA GLY A 181 7.06 -3.43 -6.97
C GLY A 181 5.63 -2.89 -7.13
N LEU A 182 5.11 -2.82 -8.36
CA LEU A 182 3.78 -2.28 -8.64
C LEU A 182 2.69 -3.15 -8.01
N ASN A 183 1.87 -2.56 -7.14
CA ASN A 183 0.77 -3.22 -6.47
C ASN A 183 -0.54 -2.42 -6.59
N THR A 184 -1.66 -3.10 -6.40
CA THR A 184 -3.01 -2.53 -6.54
C THR A 184 -3.24 -1.36 -5.58
N TYR A 185 -2.73 -1.45 -4.34
CA TYR A 185 -2.89 -0.40 -3.33
C TYR A 185 -2.23 0.91 -3.76
N ASN A 186 -0.96 0.86 -4.22
CA ASN A 186 -0.23 2.06 -4.65
C ASN A 186 -0.86 2.68 -5.89
N VAL A 187 -1.31 1.88 -6.85
CA VAL A 187 -2.02 2.37 -8.04
C VAL A 187 -3.29 3.11 -7.66
N LEU A 188 -4.12 2.56 -6.77
CA LEU A 188 -5.37 3.20 -6.35
C LEU A 188 -5.13 4.46 -5.51
N ASN A 189 -4.16 4.42 -4.59
CA ASN A 189 -3.84 5.55 -3.71
C ASN A 189 -3.26 6.75 -4.46
N ALA A 190 -2.65 6.53 -5.63
CA ALA A 190 -2.16 7.61 -6.48
C ALA A 190 -3.32 8.37 -7.14
N GLY A 191 -3.25 9.69 -7.14
CA GLY A 191 -4.15 10.54 -7.93
C GLY A 191 -3.74 10.64 -9.40
N ALA A 192 -2.42 10.52 -9.70
CA ALA A 192 -1.89 10.39 -11.05
C ALA A 192 -0.76 9.34 -11.08
N LEU A 193 -0.75 8.55 -12.16
CA LEU A 193 0.21 7.51 -12.44
C LEU A 193 1.15 8.01 -13.54
N VAL A 194 2.43 8.17 -13.23
CA VAL A 194 3.44 8.57 -14.19
C VAL A 194 4.28 7.34 -14.57
N LEU A 195 4.21 6.95 -15.82
CA LEU A 195 4.89 5.77 -16.36
C LEU A 195 6.02 6.21 -17.26
N THR A 196 7.20 5.61 -17.13
CA THR A 196 8.24 5.74 -18.14
C THR A 196 7.93 4.89 -19.35
N GLU A 197 8.42 5.26 -20.52
CA GLU A 197 8.16 4.56 -21.79
C GLU A 197 8.58 3.07 -21.69
N SER A 198 9.76 2.80 -21.15
CA SER A 198 10.26 1.43 -20.91
C SER A 198 9.43 0.65 -19.88
N SER A 199 8.79 1.35 -18.92
CA SER A 199 7.97 0.67 -17.91
C SER A 199 6.69 0.07 -18.48
N LEU A 200 6.13 0.62 -19.55
CA LEU A 200 4.94 0.07 -20.22
C LEU A 200 5.20 -1.32 -20.78
N SER A 201 6.31 -1.49 -21.53
CA SER A 201 6.70 -2.81 -22.06
C SER A 201 6.99 -3.82 -20.95
N ALA A 202 7.56 -3.37 -19.83
CA ALA A 202 7.78 -4.21 -18.67
C ALA A 202 6.48 -4.62 -17.96
N ILE A 203 5.48 -3.71 -17.85
CA ILE A 203 4.15 -4.01 -17.32
C ILE A 203 3.46 -5.05 -18.19
N ASP A 204 3.50 -4.89 -19.52
CA ASP A 204 2.94 -5.84 -20.47
C ASP A 204 3.56 -7.23 -20.28
N SER A 205 4.88 -7.30 -20.19
CA SER A 205 5.59 -8.58 -20.01
C SER A 205 5.23 -9.30 -18.71
N ILE A 206 4.97 -8.57 -17.62
CA ILE A 206 4.63 -9.14 -16.30
C ILE A 206 3.16 -9.57 -16.25
N LEU A 207 2.26 -8.73 -16.74
CA LEU A 207 0.81 -8.97 -16.61
C LEU A 207 0.23 -9.84 -17.73
N MET A 208 0.93 -9.98 -18.87
CA MET A 208 0.55 -10.86 -19.98
C MET A 208 1.15 -12.26 -19.89
N LYS A 209 2.16 -12.48 -19.02
CA LYS A 209 2.68 -13.83 -18.79
C LYS A 209 1.51 -14.74 -18.40
N LYS A 210 1.12 -15.64 -19.32
CA LYS A 210 0.27 -16.77 -18.98
C LYS A 210 0.98 -17.55 -17.89
N GLU A 211 0.36 -17.60 -16.71
CA GLU A 211 0.84 -18.50 -15.66
C GLU A 211 0.66 -19.93 -16.20
N ALA A 212 1.77 -20.58 -16.49
CA ALA A 212 1.82 -22.01 -16.77
C ALA A 212 1.38 -22.79 -15.52
#